data_2af5816cab1672cfe0b77b0a4af0a00a
#
_entry.id   2af5816cab1672cfe0b77b0a4af0a00a
#
_cell.length_a   1.000
_cell.length_b   1.000
_cell.length_c   1.000
_cell.angle_alpha   90.00
_cell.angle_beta   90.00
_cell.angle_gamma   90.00
#
_symmetry.space_group_name_H-M   'P 1'
#
loop_
_entity.id
_entity.type
_entity.pdbx_description
1 polymer ?
#
loop_
_entity_poly.entity_id
_entity_poly.type
_entity_poly.pdbx_seq_one_letter_code
_entity_poly.pdbx_strand_id
1 'polypeptide(L)'
;MVGRRRSTGASVAGIGTRALRVLARREVSEAGLRAALGRAGLDQATVEAEVEAARALGVLDDARSVEVRARRLVEGRALGEAGMRRRLLESGYPPALVERALRDVIAEAQWDERSVAEELVRARAVPPDARGRARLARLLLSRGFQSELVEDLLWKGGPPSG
;
A
#
# COMPACT_ATOMS: atom_id res chain seq x y z
N MET A 1 1.76 41.69 -26.95
CA MET A 1 2.30 40.57 -26.17
C MET A 1 1.69 40.60 -24.79
N VAL A 2 0.67 39.81 -24.53
CA VAL A 2 -0.01 39.76 -23.22
C VAL A 2 0.53 38.53 -22.48
N GLY A 3 1.40 38.81 -21.46
CA GLY A 3 1.93 37.77 -20.59
C GLY A 3 0.78 37.15 -19.78
N ARG A 4 0.49 35.87 -20.01
CA ARG A 4 -0.37 35.08 -19.13
C ARG A 4 0.26 35.01 -17.75
N ARG A 5 -0.25 35.80 -16.80
CA ARG A 5 0.02 35.61 -15.35
C ARG A 5 -0.51 34.23 -15.01
N ARG A 6 0.41 33.30 -14.69
CA ARG A 6 0.05 32.04 -14.07
C ARG A 6 -0.53 32.36 -12.70
N SER A 7 -1.79 32.04 -12.51
CA SER A 7 -2.49 32.13 -11.23
C SER A 7 -1.74 31.26 -10.21
N THR A 8 -0.95 31.90 -9.38
CA THR A 8 -0.35 31.29 -8.21
C THR A 8 -1.49 31.06 -7.22
N GLY A 9 -2.02 29.83 -7.18
CA GLY A 9 -2.99 29.44 -6.17
C GLY A 9 -2.41 29.73 -4.77
N ALA A 10 -3.25 30.22 -3.87
CA ALA A 10 -2.87 30.59 -2.51
C ALA A 10 -2.00 29.51 -1.86
N SER A 11 -0.78 29.88 -1.50
CA SER A 11 0.18 29.02 -0.82
C SER A 11 -0.02 29.12 0.68
N VAL A 12 -0.22 28.01 1.36
CA VAL A 12 -0.20 27.95 2.82
C VAL A 12 1.20 27.54 3.25
N ALA A 13 1.94 28.46 3.86
CA ALA A 13 3.31 28.22 4.36
C ALA A 13 4.27 27.61 3.32
N GLY A 14 4.19 28.04 2.03
CA GLY A 14 5.07 27.56 0.97
C GLY A 14 4.57 26.31 0.23
N ILE A 15 3.46 25.70 0.64
CA ILE A 15 2.85 24.56 -0.06
C ILE A 15 1.73 25.04 -0.96
N GLY A 16 1.77 24.68 -2.24
CA GLY A 16 0.73 25.04 -3.20
C GLY A 16 -0.57 24.27 -3.01
N THR A 17 -1.66 24.85 -3.47
CA THR A 17 -3.02 24.25 -3.38
C THR A 17 -3.11 22.83 -3.94
N ARG A 18 -2.30 22.49 -4.93
CA ARG A 18 -2.30 21.14 -5.53
C ARG A 18 -1.69 20.11 -4.59
N ALA A 19 -0.56 20.40 -3.96
CA ALA A 19 0.07 19.53 -2.97
C ALA A 19 -0.83 19.35 -1.74
N LEU A 20 -1.40 20.45 -1.21
CA LEU A 20 -2.37 20.39 -0.11
C LEU A 20 -3.56 19.48 -0.43
N ARG A 21 -4.09 19.56 -1.66
CA ARG A 21 -5.21 18.71 -2.07
C ARG A 21 -4.85 17.22 -2.14
N VAL A 22 -3.62 16.89 -2.53
CA VAL A 22 -3.12 15.51 -2.54
C VAL A 22 -2.97 15.00 -1.10
N LEU A 23 -2.31 15.78 -0.26
CA LEU A 23 -2.04 15.44 1.15
C LEU A 23 -3.32 15.31 1.99
N ALA A 24 -4.35 16.11 1.72
CA ALA A 24 -5.62 16.07 2.45
C ALA A 24 -6.47 14.82 2.17
N ARG A 25 -6.22 14.10 1.07
CA ARG A 25 -7.10 12.99 0.65
C ARG A 25 -6.67 11.61 1.16
N ARG A 26 -5.38 11.41 1.41
CA ARG A 26 -4.82 10.10 1.78
C ARG A 26 -3.38 10.20 2.26
N GLU A 27 -2.96 9.20 3.00
CA GLU A 27 -1.54 8.98 3.24
C GLU A 27 -0.82 8.77 1.90
N VAL A 28 0.22 9.54 1.65
CA VAL A 28 1.00 9.52 0.42
C VAL A 28 2.49 9.55 0.75
N SER A 29 3.30 8.79 0.02
CA SER A 29 4.76 8.87 0.12
C SER A 29 5.31 10.11 -0.59
N GLU A 30 6.54 10.49 -0.28
CA GLU A 30 7.24 11.56 -1.01
C GLU A 30 7.26 11.26 -2.52
N ALA A 31 7.60 10.03 -2.92
CA ALA A 31 7.58 9.61 -4.31
C ALA A 31 6.17 9.70 -4.91
N GLY A 32 5.15 9.33 -4.14
CA GLY A 32 3.75 9.45 -4.54
C GLY A 32 3.31 10.89 -4.74
N LEU A 33 3.74 11.81 -3.87
CA LEU A 33 3.47 13.24 -4.02
C LEU A 33 4.18 13.81 -5.26
N ARG A 34 5.48 13.51 -5.47
CA ARG A 34 6.23 13.89 -6.68
C ARG A 34 5.50 13.45 -7.94
N ALA A 35 5.11 12.19 -8.00
CA ALA A 35 4.39 11.64 -9.14
C ALA A 35 3.04 12.31 -9.38
N ALA A 36 2.30 12.63 -8.32
CA ALA A 36 1.01 13.31 -8.42
C ALA A 36 1.15 14.76 -8.94
N LEU A 37 2.14 15.49 -8.44
CA LEU A 37 2.41 16.87 -8.87
C LEU A 37 2.94 16.92 -10.32
N GLY A 38 3.82 15.98 -10.69
CA GLY A 38 4.29 15.85 -12.08
C GLY A 38 3.16 15.57 -13.07
N ARG A 39 2.26 14.63 -12.73
CA ARG A 39 1.05 14.37 -13.55
C ARG A 39 0.11 15.58 -13.63
N ALA A 40 0.13 16.45 -12.64
CA ALA A 40 -0.63 17.70 -12.64
C ALA A 40 0.04 18.81 -13.48
N GLY A 41 1.19 18.52 -14.13
CA GLY A 41 1.90 19.39 -15.03
C GLY A 41 2.80 20.43 -14.37
N LEU A 42 3.23 20.20 -13.12
CA LEU A 42 4.25 21.03 -12.49
C LEU A 42 5.63 20.63 -13.03
N ASP A 43 6.51 21.63 -13.19
CA ASP A 43 7.91 21.39 -13.52
C ASP A 43 8.68 20.80 -12.34
N GLN A 44 9.82 20.16 -12.62
CA GLN A 44 10.61 19.44 -11.61
C GLN A 44 11.02 20.32 -10.43
N ALA A 45 11.47 21.55 -10.69
CA ALA A 45 11.91 22.46 -9.64
C ALA A 45 10.78 22.82 -8.68
N THR A 46 9.59 23.09 -9.21
CA THR A 46 8.38 23.36 -8.43
C THR A 46 7.97 22.11 -7.62
N VAL A 47 8.03 20.91 -8.23
CA VAL A 47 7.72 19.65 -7.53
C VAL A 47 8.64 19.46 -6.32
N GLU A 48 9.95 19.61 -6.48
CA GLU A 48 10.89 19.42 -5.36
C GLU A 48 10.72 20.48 -4.27
N ALA A 49 10.44 21.74 -4.64
CA ALA A 49 10.16 22.81 -3.67
C ALA A 49 8.90 22.51 -2.83
N GLU A 50 7.83 22.01 -3.46
CA GLU A 50 6.59 21.61 -2.78
C GLU A 50 6.79 20.42 -1.85
N VAL A 51 7.56 19.41 -2.27
CA VAL A 51 7.88 18.24 -1.45
C VAL A 51 8.71 18.65 -0.24
N GLU A 52 9.73 19.47 -0.43
CA GLU A 52 10.58 19.95 0.67
C GLU A 52 9.78 20.82 1.67
N ALA A 53 8.92 21.70 1.18
CA ALA A 53 8.05 22.50 2.04
C ALA A 53 7.09 21.61 2.86
N ALA A 54 6.52 20.57 2.24
CA ALA A 54 5.64 19.62 2.92
C ALA A 54 6.37 18.81 3.99
N ARG A 55 7.62 18.41 3.71
CA ARG A 55 8.49 17.75 4.69
C ARG A 55 8.85 18.66 5.86
N ALA A 56 9.31 19.87 5.57
CA ALA A 56 9.70 20.86 6.58
C ALA A 56 8.55 21.20 7.54
N LEU A 57 7.31 21.20 7.06
CA LEU A 57 6.11 21.40 7.87
C LEU A 57 5.61 20.13 8.58
N GLY A 58 6.27 18.98 8.41
CA GLY A 58 5.86 17.73 9.03
C GLY A 58 4.53 17.15 8.51
N VAL A 59 3.99 17.70 7.41
CA VAL A 59 2.76 17.16 6.79
C VAL A 59 3.04 16.03 5.81
N LEU A 60 4.31 15.82 5.46
CA LEU A 60 4.81 14.71 4.67
C LEU A 60 5.89 13.99 5.49
N ASP A 61 5.60 12.76 5.89
CA ASP A 61 6.46 11.90 6.69
C ASP A 61 6.27 10.45 6.25
N ASP A 62 7.22 9.94 5.49
CA ASP A 62 7.16 8.57 4.93
C ASP A 62 7.20 7.51 6.03
N ALA A 63 7.92 7.74 7.14
CA ALA A 63 8.00 6.78 8.23
C ALA A 63 6.64 6.61 8.92
N ARG A 64 5.97 7.72 9.23
CA ARG A 64 4.63 7.69 9.81
C ARG A 64 3.58 7.17 8.83
N SER A 65 3.62 7.64 7.58
CA SER A 65 2.58 7.30 6.62
C SER A 65 2.65 5.85 6.15
N VAL A 66 3.84 5.26 6.03
CA VAL A 66 4.00 3.82 5.71
C VAL A 66 3.45 2.94 6.82
N GLU A 67 3.66 3.31 8.09
CA GLU A 67 3.12 2.57 9.24
C GLU A 67 1.58 2.58 9.24
N VAL A 68 0.97 3.75 9.06
CA VAL A 68 -0.50 3.87 8.95
C VAL A 68 -1.04 3.01 7.81
N ARG A 69 -0.37 2.99 6.67
CA ARG A 69 -0.77 2.16 5.53
C ARG A 69 -0.56 0.67 5.76
N ALA A 70 0.56 0.29 6.38
CA ALA A 70 0.81 -1.11 6.77
C ALA A 70 -0.28 -1.61 7.72
N ARG A 71 -0.65 -0.84 8.73
CA ARG A 71 -1.72 -1.17 9.68
C ARG A 71 -3.06 -1.43 8.97
N ARG A 72 -3.45 -0.57 8.04
CA ARG A 72 -4.67 -0.78 7.23
C ARG A 72 -4.62 -2.05 6.36
N LEU A 73 -3.45 -2.41 5.84
CA LEU A 73 -3.29 -3.64 5.06
C LEU A 73 -3.40 -4.89 5.94
N VAL A 74 -2.81 -4.85 7.13
CA VAL A 74 -2.89 -5.92 8.14
C VAL A 74 -4.33 -6.10 8.63
N GLU A 75 -5.00 -5.02 9.00
CA GLU A 75 -6.40 -5.01 9.44
C GLU A 75 -7.37 -5.50 8.37
N GLY A 76 -7.07 -5.20 7.10
CA GLY A 76 -7.88 -5.62 5.96
C GLY A 76 -7.89 -7.13 5.69
N ARG A 77 -6.95 -7.90 6.26
CA ARG A 77 -6.85 -9.38 6.19
C ARG A 77 -7.14 -9.96 4.80
N ALA A 78 -6.61 -9.31 3.77
CA ALA A 78 -6.90 -9.69 2.38
C ALA A 78 -5.67 -10.07 1.56
N LEU A 79 -4.48 -9.88 2.11
CA LEU A 79 -3.18 -10.09 1.47
C LEU A 79 -2.27 -10.93 2.37
N GLY A 80 -1.40 -11.72 1.74
CA GLY A 80 -0.21 -12.26 2.39
C GLY A 80 0.86 -11.18 2.60
N GLU A 81 1.88 -11.48 3.39
CA GLU A 81 2.93 -10.52 3.71
C GLU A 81 3.63 -9.97 2.47
N ALA A 82 3.98 -10.84 1.51
CA ALA A 82 4.60 -10.40 0.25
C ALA A 82 3.68 -9.48 -0.57
N GLY A 83 2.36 -9.68 -0.50
CA GLY A 83 1.38 -8.82 -1.14
C GLY A 83 1.28 -7.44 -0.50
N MET A 84 1.35 -7.36 0.84
CA MET A 84 1.40 -6.11 1.58
C MET A 84 2.68 -5.33 1.27
N ARG A 85 3.83 -6.01 1.32
CA ARG A 85 5.15 -5.46 0.95
C ARG A 85 5.13 -4.86 -0.45
N ARG A 86 4.69 -5.61 -1.44
CA ARG A 86 4.59 -5.15 -2.82
C ARG A 86 3.74 -3.88 -2.93
N ARG A 87 2.57 -3.82 -2.31
CA ARG A 87 1.69 -2.64 -2.34
C ARG A 87 2.33 -1.40 -1.74
N LEU A 88 3.10 -1.53 -0.68
CA LEU A 88 3.79 -0.41 -0.06
C LEU A 88 4.94 0.09 -0.94
N LEU A 89 5.73 -0.82 -1.52
CA LEU A 89 6.80 -0.49 -2.47
C LEU A 89 6.25 0.19 -3.74
N GLU A 90 5.18 -0.34 -4.33
CA GLU A 90 4.48 0.26 -5.47
C GLU A 90 3.91 1.65 -5.17
N SER A 91 3.63 1.94 -3.91
CA SER A 91 3.22 3.27 -3.45
C SER A 91 4.39 4.24 -3.28
N GLY A 92 5.63 3.78 -3.53
CA GLY A 92 6.84 4.59 -3.54
C GLY A 92 7.49 4.80 -2.17
N TYR A 93 7.14 3.98 -1.17
CA TYR A 93 7.85 4.02 0.11
C TYR A 93 9.24 3.36 0.01
N PRO A 94 10.26 3.91 0.69
CA PRO A 94 11.59 3.31 0.74
C PRO A 94 11.56 1.88 1.31
N PRO A 95 12.29 0.92 0.72
CA PRO A 95 12.28 -0.48 1.17
C PRO A 95 12.56 -0.66 2.66
N ALA A 96 13.55 0.05 3.20
CA ALA A 96 13.90 -0.04 4.62
C ALA A 96 12.74 0.38 5.55
N LEU A 97 11.97 1.39 5.16
CA LEU A 97 10.79 1.82 5.91
C LEU A 97 9.66 0.79 5.80
N VAL A 98 9.46 0.21 4.61
CA VAL A 98 8.47 -0.84 4.38
C VAL A 98 8.74 -2.07 5.25
N GLU A 99 9.99 -2.57 5.25
CA GLU A 99 10.38 -3.75 6.05
C GLU A 99 10.19 -3.50 7.56
N ARG A 100 10.59 -2.32 8.03
CA ARG A 100 10.40 -1.96 9.44
C ARG A 100 8.92 -1.88 9.80
N ALA A 101 8.15 -1.13 9.03
CA ALA A 101 6.73 -0.91 9.32
C ALA A 101 5.92 -2.22 9.29
N LEU A 102 6.17 -3.10 8.31
CA LEU A 102 5.48 -4.39 8.24
C LEU A 102 5.83 -5.27 9.43
N ARG A 103 7.12 -5.41 9.77
CA ARG A 103 7.55 -6.20 10.92
C ARG A 103 6.89 -5.72 12.21
N ASP A 104 6.92 -4.42 12.46
CA ASP A 104 6.44 -3.83 13.69
C ASP A 104 4.90 -3.96 13.80
N VAL A 105 4.17 -3.65 12.72
CA VAL A 105 2.69 -3.75 12.69
C VAL A 105 2.21 -5.21 12.74
N ILE A 106 2.88 -6.13 12.06
CA ILE A 106 2.56 -7.57 12.09
C ILE A 106 2.73 -8.11 13.51
N ALA A 107 3.83 -7.75 14.19
CA ALA A 107 4.07 -8.17 15.57
C ALA A 107 3.05 -7.58 16.54
N GLU A 108 2.75 -6.29 16.43
CA GLU A 108 1.75 -5.60 17.27
C GLU A 108 0.34 -6.20 17.11
N ALA A 109 -0.06 -6.47 15.87
CA ALA A 109 -1.37 -7.04 15.57
C ALA A 109 -1.44 -8.55 15.79
N GLN A 110 -0.35 -9.21 16.12
CA GLN A 110 -0.25 -10.68 16.19
C GLN A 110 -0.81 -11.33 14.91
N TRP A 111 -0.53 -10.69 13.75
CA TRP A 111 -1.03 -11.14 12.48
C TRP A 111 -0.34 -12.43 12.04
N ASP A 112 -1.13 -13.41 11.65
CA ASP A 112 -0.66 -14.70 11.17
C ASP A 112 -1.14 -14.98 9.74
N GLU A 113 -0.21 -15.24 8.83
CA GLU A 113 -0.49 -15.44 7.42
C GLU A 113 -1.38 -16.66 7.17
N ARG A 114 -1.15 -17.75 7.91
CA ARG A 114 -1.94 -18.98 7.81
C ARG A 114 -3.40 -18.73 8.19
N SER A 115 -3.63 -18.12 9.33
CA SER A 115 -4.99 -17.79 9.79
C SER A 115 -5.75 -16.95 8.78
N VAL A 116 -5.10 -15.95 8.20
CA VAL A 116 -5.71 -15.09 7.16
C VAL A 116 -6.01 -15.88 5.89
N ALA A 117 -5.09 -16.73 5.43
CA ALA A 117 -5.31 -17.56 4.26
C ALA A 117 -6.46 -18.56 4.48
N GLU A 118 -6.53 -19.20 5.65
CA GLU A 118 -7.60 -20.11 6.03
C GLU A 118 -8.97 -19.43 6.04
N GLU A 119 -9.07 -18.22 6.60
CA GLU A 119 -10.31 -17.42 6.56
C GLU A 119 -10.74 -17.14 5.11
N LEU A 120 -9.81 -16.75 4.25
CA LEU A 120 -10.09 -16.47 2.85
C LEU A 120 -10.51 -17.71 2.08
N VAL A 121 -9.89 -18.86 2.35
CA VAL A 121 -10.26 -20.15 1.75
C VAL A 121 -11.65 -20.58 2.24
N ARG A 122 -11.91 -20.50 3.54
CA ARG A 122 -13.21 -20.84 4.14
C ARG A 122 -14.34 -19.97 3.56
N ALA A 123 -14.12 -18.66 3.45
CA ALA A 123 -15.11 -17.74 2.91
C ALA A 123 -15.49 -18.01 1.44
N ARG A 124 -14.60 -18.68 0.68
CA ARG A 124 -14.82 -19.01 -0.74
C ARG A 124 -15.27 -20.44 -0.97
N ALA A 125 -15.20 -21.29 0.03
CA ALA A 125 -15.25 -22.74 -0.05
C ALA A 125 -14.18 -23.32 -1.03
N VAL A 126 -13.58 -24.44 -0.66
CA VAL A 126 -12.60 -25.10 -1.54
C VAL A 126 -13.35 -25.81 -2.67
N PRO A 127 -13.12 -25.45 -3.94
CA PRO A 127 -13.77 -26.13 -5.05
C PRO A 127 -13.39 -27.62 -5.09
N PRO A 128 -14.36 -28.52 -5.37
CA PRO A 128 -14.08 -29.96 -5.40
C PRO A 128 -13.22 -30.39 -6.60
N ASP A 129 -13.28 -29.62 -7.67
CA ASP A 129 -12.54 -29.94 -8.91
C ASP A 129 -11.14 -29.29 -8.93
N ALA A 130 -10.20 -29.93 -9.64
CA ALA A 130 -8.82 -29.48 -9.75
C ALA A 130 -8.69 -28.08 -10.41
N ARG A 131 -9.56 -27.76 -11.36
CA ARG A 131 -9.54 -26.48 -12.07
C ARG A 131 -9.97 -25.34 -11.17
N GLY A 132 -10.97 -25.55 -10.35
CA GLY A 132 -11.43 -24.59 -9.34
C GLY A 132 -10.37 -24.35 -8.28
N ARG A 133 -9.74 -25.41 -7.73
CA ARG A 133 -8.62 -25.28 -6.80
C ARG A 133 -7.45 -24.52 -7.41
N ALA A 134 -7.09 -24.78 -8.67
CA ALA A 134 -6.04 -24.04 -9.37
C ALA A 134 -6.37 -22.54 -9.55
N ARG A 135 -7.65 -22.17 -9.75
CA ARG A 135 -8.07 -20.76 -9.78
C ARG A 135 -7.93 -20.11 -8.41
N LEU A 136 -8.35 -20.80 -7.35
CA LEU A 136 -8.22 -20.30 -5.99
C LEU A 136 -6.75 -20.14 -5.58
N ALA A 137 -5.88 -21.09 -5.95
CA ALA A 137 -4.44 -21.00 -5.75
C ALA A 137 -3.85 -19.76 -6.41
N ARG A 138 -4.15 -19.53 -7.69
CA ARG A 138 -3.68 -18.33 -8.40
C ARG A 138 -4.13 -17.03 -7.73
N LEU A 139 -5.36 -16.99 -7.21
CA LEU A 139 -5.86 -15.85 -6.48
C LEU A 139 -5.04 -15.60 -5.20
N LEU A 140 -4.78 -16.63 -4.39
CA LEU A 140 -3.99 -16.49 -3.16
C LEU A 140 -2.54 -16.09 -3.46
N LEU A 141 -1.91 -16.73 -4.45
CA LEU A 141 -0.56 -16.37 -4.90
C LEU A 141 -0.48 -14.93 -5.41
N SER A 142 -1.47 -14.48 -6.19
CA SER A 142 -1.53 -13.08 -6.66
C SER A 142 -1.70 -12.07 -5.53
N ARG A 143 -2.26 -12.49 -4.41
CA ARG A 143 -2.37 -11.72 -3.17
C ARG A 143 -1.14 -11.77 -2.28
N GLY A 144 -0.12 -12.55 -2.69
CA GLY A 144 1.18 -12.64 -2.03
C GLY A 144 1.22 -13.59 -0.85
N PHE A 145 0.34 -14.57 -0.80
CA PHE A 145 0.47 -15.68 0.14
C PHE A 145 1.58 -16.63 -0.31
N GLN A 146 2.27 -17.26 0.64
CA GLN A 146 3.36 -18.20 0.34
C GLN A 146 2.85 -19.43 -0.40
N SER A 147 3.61 -19.91 -1.40
CA SER A 147 3.22 -21.05 -2.23
C SER A 147 3.03 -22.33 -1.45
N GLU A 148 3.92 -22.62 -0.50
CA GLU A 148 3.83 -23.79 0.37
C GLU A 148 2.54 -23.78 1.21
N LEU A 149 2.18 -22.62 1.76
CA LEU A 149 0.94 -22.44 2.50
C LEU A 149 -0.28 -22.67 1.61
N VAL A 150 -0.28 -22.13 0.38
CA VAL A 150 -1.37 -22.31 -0.58
C VAL A 150 -1.53 -23.77 -0.98
N GLU A 151 -0.42 -24.49 -1.19
CA GLU A 151 -0.44 -25.92 -1.47
C GLU A 151 -1.00 -26.73 -0.30
N ASP A 152 -0.56 -26.44 0.91
CA ASP A 152 -1.05 -27.11 2.10
C ASP A 152 -2.57 -26.97 2.26
N LEU A 153 -3.08 -25.77 2.08
CA LEU A 153 -4.50 -25.45 2.27
C LEU A 153 -5.41 -26.07 1.19
N LEU A 154 -4.92 -26.23 -0.04
CA LEU A 154 -5.77 -26.64 -1.17
C LEU A 154 -5.58 -28.09 -1.59
N TRP A 155 -4.47 -28.74 -1.26
CA TRP A 155 -4.17 -30.10 -1.73
C TRP A 155 -3.73 -31.08 -0.64
N LYS A 156 -3.05 -30.63 0.43
CA LYS A 156 -2.56 -31.48 1.51
C LYS A 156 -3.48 -31.50 2.72
N GLY A 157 -4.15 -30.41 3.01
CA GLY A 157 -5.20 -30.34 4.02
C GLY A 157 -6.46 -30.96 3.44
N GLY A 158 -6.88 -32.14 3.94
CA GLY A 158 -8.25 -32.62 3.72
C GLY A 158 -9.25 -31.56 4.21
N PRO A 159 -10.55 -31.61 3.76
CA PRO A 159 -11.54 -30.65 4.23
C PRO A 159 -11.51 -30.59 5.76
N PRO A 160 -11.58 -29.39 6.38
CA PRO A 160 -11.64 -29.30 7.83
C PRO A 160 -12.78 -30.19 8.30
N SER A 161 -12.43 -31.20 9.10
CA SER A 161 -13.42 -32.07 9.73
C SER A 161 -14.33 -31.17 10.56
N GLY A 162 -15.61 -31.12 10.18
CA GLY A 162 -16.66 -30.31 10.79
C GLY A 162 -16.94 -30.72 12.23
#